data_b7a48090e9b2655b9d80dcf5fde0b29a
#
_entry.id   b7a48090e9b2655b9d80dcf5fde0b29a
#
_cell.length_a   1.000
_cell.length_b   1.000
_cell.length_c   1.000
_cell.angle_alpha   90.00
_cell.angle_beta   90.00
_cell.angle_gamma   90.00
#
_symmetry.space_group_name_H-M   'P 1'
#
loop_
_entity.id
_entity.type
_entity.pdbx_description
1 polymer ?
#
loop_
_entity_poly.entity_id
_entity_poly.type
_entity_poly.pdbx_seq_one_letter_code
_entity_poly.pdbx_strand_id
1 'polypeptide(L)'
;MTDISIKLSAYLDGELDAAEARSVEALLEKDPALQAELDALIAADAMAEEQFDALLGDPVPLALAQKIKALPVGTPPSRAASSPVWGALAAGLALFVFGGMGGYLLKDRISPAGSLVAQAGWLNDIADYHAVYAGQQRHLVEVRADESDHLKKWLGASVGVAFSIPDLTGFGLTFEGGRLLVANGKPVAQLMYRQADGTVIALCLLSSPNGDQASPPAFKQQTIKGFDFVSWKGNGAAYVVVGPGGQSGLADIAAQAAREI
;
A
#
# COMPACT_ATOMS: atom_id res chain seq x y z
N MET A 1 -5.92 -22.68 15.81
CA MET A 1 -4.61 -22.78 16.45
C MET A 1 -4.79 -22.36 17.91
N THR A 2 -4.34 -23.16 18.85
CA THR A 2 -4.38 -22.82 20.27
C THR A 2 -3.35 -21.73 20.55
N ASP A 3 -3.57 -20.89 21.57
CA ASP A 3 -2.65 -19.81 21.97
C ASP A 3 -1.22 -20.33 22.24
N ILE A 4 -1.11 -21.57 22.72
CA ILE A 4 0.19 -22.21 22.99
C ILE A 4 0.96 -22.58 21.72
N SER A 5 0.29 -23.04 20.64
CA SER A 5 0.96 -23.37 19.37
C SER A 5 1.59 -22.12 18.73
N ILE A 6 0.96 -20.97 18.88
CA ILE A 6 1.53 -19.68 18.42
C ILE A 6 2.78 -19.34 19.22
N LYS A 7 2.76 -19.58 20.56
CA LYS A 7 3.93 -19.33 21.41
C LYS A 7 5.09 -20.29 21.13
N LEU A 8 4.80 -21.54 20.76
CA LEU A 8 5.86 -22.49 20.36
C LEU A 8 6.54 -22.06 19.06
N SER A 9 5.79 -21.56 18.06
CA SER A 9 6.39 -20.99 16.84
C SER A 9 7.24 -19.76 17.15
N ALA A 10 6.73 -18.80 17.93
CA ALA A 10 7.47 -17.62 18.33
C ALA A 10 8.74 -17.96 19.16
N TYR A 11 8.70 -19.05 19.94
CA TYR A 11 9.87 -19.57 20.67
C TYR A 11 10.95 -20.09 19.70
N LEU A 12 10.56 -20.87 18.67
CA LEU A 12 11.48 -21.35 17.64
C LEU A 12 12.11 -20.23 16.83
N ASP A 13 11.32 -19.20 16.51
CA ASP A 13 11.78 -18.04 15.74
C ASP A 13 12.61 -17.04 16.57
N GLY A 14 12.74 -17.27 17.90
CA GLY A 14 13.47 -16.38 18.79
C GLY A 14 12.79 -15.03 19.03
N GLU A 15 11.48 -14.93 18.77
CA GLU A 15 10.70 -13.70 18.88
C GLU A 15 10.15 -13.43 20.29
N LEU A 16 10.27 -14.40 21.22
CA LEU A 16 9.83 -14.24 22.60
C LEU A 16 10.84 -13.44 23.42
N ASP A 17 10.35 -12.64 24.34
CA ASP A 17 11.21 -12.04 25.35
C ASP A 17 11.77 -13.09 26.36
N ALA A 18 12.82 -12.72 27.13
CA ALA A 18 13.49 -13.65 28.04
C ALA A 18 12.59 -14.19 29.18
N ALA A 19 11.48 -13.52 29.51
CA ALA A 19 10.53 -13.98 30.53
C ALA A 19 9.53 -14.98 29.93
N GLU A 20 9.06 -14.68 28.72
CA GLU A 20 8.15 -15.54 27.97
C GLU A 20 8.84 -16.84 27.54
N ALA A 21 10.09 -16.77 27.04
CA ALA A 21 10.89 -17.95 26.66
C ALA A 21 11.04 -18.90 27.85
N ARG A 22 11.42 -18.39 29.04
CA ARG A 22 11.51 -19.22 30.27
C ARG A 22 10.16 -19.83 30.69
N SER A 23 9.06 -19.11 30.42
CA SER A 23 7.73 -19.64 30.71
C SER A 23 7.38 -20.83 29.79
N VAL A 24 7.75 -20.75 28.52
CA VAL A 24 7.58 -21.83 27.54
C VAL A 24 8.47 -23.02 27.91
N GLU A 25 9.74 -22.82 28.24
CA GLU A 25 10.68 -23.86 28.69
C GLU A 25 10.14 -24.61 29.91
N ALA A 26 9.61 -23.89 30.90
CA ALA A 26 9.02 -24.50 32.10
C ALA A 26 7.74 -25.32 31.82
N LEU A 27 7.01 -24.99 30.74
CA LEU A 27 5.87 -25.79 30.27
C LEU A 27 6.34 -27.03 29.51
N LEU A 28 7.34 -26.90 28.65
CA LEU A 28 7.94 -28.02 27.90
C LEU A 28 8.52 -29.09 28.84
N GLU A 29 9.15 -28.71 29.97
CA GLU A 29 9.64 -29.66 30.96
C GLU A 29 8.55 -30.50 31.62
N LYS A 30 7.31 -29.99 31.67
CA LYS A 30 6.20 -30.63 32.42
C LYS A 30 5.18 -31.33 31.51
N ASP A 31 5.14 -30.98 30.24
CA ASP A 31 4.13 -31.51 29.31
C ASP A 31 4.79 -32.16 28.08
N PRO A 32 4.84 -33.52 28.08
CA PRO A 32 5.39 -34.29 26.97
C PRO A 32 4.62 -34.07 25.63
N ALA A 33 3.35 -33.66 25.68
CA ALA A 33 2.57 -33.42 24.47
C ALA A 33 3.02 -32.13 23.79
N LEU A 34 3.33 -31.08 24.58
CA LEU A 34 3.91 -29.85 24.06
C LEU A 34 5.31 -30.05 23.49
N GLN A 35 6.09 -30.96 24.12
CA GLN A 35 7.41 -31.32 23.60
C GLN A 35 7.29 -32.03 22.23
N ALA A 36 6.35 -32.95 22.09
CA ALA A 36 6.09 -33.61 20.82
C ALA A 36 5.59 -32.63 19.72
N GLU A 37 4.81 -31.62 20.09
CA GLU A 37 4.37 -30.56 19.18
C GLU A 37 5.55 -29.69 18.73
N LEU A 38 6.46 -29.32 19.63
CA LEU A 38 7.71 -28.58 19.32
C LEU A 38 8.59 -29.39 18.37
N ASP A 39 8.80 -30.70 18.65
CA ASP A 39 9.60 -31.57 17.81
C ASP A 39 9.00 -31.70 16.39
N ALA A 40 7.67 -31.73 16.28
CA ALA A 40 6.98 -31.74 14.99
C ALA A 40 7.19 -30.43 14.21
N LEU A 41 7.19 -29.30 14.89
CA LEU A 41 7.47 -27.99 14.27
C LEU A 41 8.91 -27.91 13.78
N ILE A 42 9.89 -28.35 14.57
CA ILE A 42 11.31 -28.41 14.19
C ILE A 42 11.51 -29.32 12.97
N ALA A 43 10.85 -30.48 12.95
CA ALA A 43 10.93 -31.40 11.82
C ALA A 43 10.30 -30.80 10.54
N ALA A 44 9.19 -30.09 10.67
CA ALA A 44 8.55 -29.41 9.54
C ALA A 44 9.43 -28.28 8.98
N ASP A 45 10.10 -27.52 9.84
CA ASP A 45 11.01 -26.45 9.45
C ASP A 45 12.23 -27.01 8.70
N ALA A 46 12.86 -28.06 9.22
CA ALA A 46 13.97 -28.73 8.56
C ALA A 46 13.60 -29.32 7.18
N MET A 47 12.39 -29.87 7.04
CA MET A 47 11.88 -30.34 5.74
C MET A 47 11.63 -29.18 4.75
N ALA A 48 11.16 -28.06 5.24
CA ALA A 48 10.96 -26.87 4.42
C ALA A 48 12.32 -26.30 3.95
N GLU A 49 13.31 -26.21 4.84
CA GLU A 49 14.67 -25.75 4.53
C GLU A 49 15.31 -26.61 3.43
N GLU A 50 15.21 -27.94 3.52
CA GLU A 50 15.73 -28.87 2.50
C GLU A 50 15.07 -28.64 1.12
N GLN A 51 13.76 -28.37 1.08
CA GLN A 51 13.06 -28.08 -0.16
C GLN A 51 13.44 -26.72 -0.74
N PHE A 52 13.64 -25.69 0.09
CA PHE A 52 14.12 -24.38 -0.36
C PHE A 52 15.57 -24.43 -0.85
N ASP A 53 16.43 -25.18 -0.19
CA ASP A 53 17.82 -25.40 -0.63
C ASP A 53 17.90 -26.07 -2.01
N ALA A 54 17.00 -27.00 -2.28
CA ALA A 54 16.89 -27.60 -3.62
C ALA A 54 16.54 -26.55 -4.70
N LEU A 55 15.66 -25.56 -4.39
CA LEU A 55 15.33 -24.45 -5.30
C LEU A 55 16.49 -23.48 -5.50
N LEU A 56 17.32 -23.26 -4.46
CA LEU A 56 18.53 -22.41 -4.58
C LEU A 56 19.60 -23.02 -5.49
N GLY A 57 19.57 -24.34 -5.68
CA GLY A 57 20.46 -25.05 -6.61
C GLY A 57 20.09 -24.86 -8.09
N ASP A 58 18.92 -24.31 -8.40
CA ASP A 58 18.51 -24.07 -9.78
C ASP A 58 19.38 -22.98 -10.44
N PRO A 59 19.90 -23.21 -11.66
CA PRO A 59 20.79 -22.25 -12.31
C PRO A 59 20.03 -20.98 -12.66
N VAL A 60 20.54 -19.84 -12.18
CA VAL A 60 19.97 -18.52 -12.50
C VAL A 60 19.98 -18.30 -14.03
N PRO A 61 18.86 -17.94 -14.64
CA PRO A 61 18.81 -17.68 -16.09
C PRO A 61 19.88 -16.66 -16.50
N LEU A 62 20.67 -16.99 -17.53
CA LEU A 62 21.78 -16.16 -18.01
C LEU A 62 21.36 -14.72 -18.34
N ALA A 63 20.13 -14.52 -18.83
CA ALA A 63 19.58 -13.20 -19.12
C ALA A 63 19.41 -12.34 -17.85
N LEU A 64 19.04 -12.95 -16.70
CA LEU A 64 18.91 -12.27 -15.43
C LEU A 64 20.30 -11.95 -14.85
N ALA A 65 21.24 -12.89 -14.92
CA ALA A 65 22.61 -12.67 -14.50
C ALA A 65 23.32 -11.55 -15.29
N GLN A 66 23.07 -11.46 -16.60
CA GLN A 66 23.56 -10.38 -17.45
C GLN A 66 22.93 -9.03 -17.09
N LYS A 67 21.64 -8.97 -16.81
CA LYS A 67 20.96 -7.75 -16.33
C LYS A 67 21.54 -7.25 -15.03
N ILE A 68 21.79 -8.14 -14.07
CA ILE A 68 22.38 -7.77 -12.77
C ILE A 68 23.80 -7.26 -12.95
N LYS A 69 24.62 -7.92 -13.80
CA LYS A 69 25.99 -7.48 -14.10
C LYS A 69 26.06 -6.16 -14.87
N ALA A 70 25.03 -5.82 -15.65
CA ALA A 70 24.94 -4.57 -16.40
C ALA A 70 24.48 -3.39 -15.55
N LEU A 71 23.98 -3.61 -14.33
CA LEU A 71 23.69 -2.52 -13.41
C LEU A 71 24.99 -1.81 -13.03
N PRO A 72 25.06 -0.47 -13.14
CA PRO A 72 26.26 0.27 -12.77
C PRO A 72 26.53 0.07 -11.28
N VAL A 73 27.56 -0.70 -10.98
CA VAL A 73 28.11 -0.77 -9.62
C VAL A 73 28.72 0.60 -9.36
N GLY A 74 28.14 1.36 -8.44
CA GLY A 74 28.69 2.65 -8.04
C GLY A 74 30.14 2.46 -7.63
N THR A 75 31.07 2.95 -8.46
CA THR A 75 32.50 2.97 -8.12
C THR A 75 32.68 3.80 -6.85
N PRO A 76 33.35 3.27 -5.80
CA PRO A 76 33.71 4.09 -4.66
C PRO A 76 34.58 5.26 -5.15
N PRO A 77 34.36 6.49 -4.66
CA PRO A 77 35.11 7.65 -5.11
C PRO A 77 36.62 7.39 -4.89
N SER A 78 37.39 7.39 -5.99
CA SER A 78 38.83 7.38 -5.97
C SER A 78 39.32 8.57 -5.14
N ARG A 79 40.11 8.33 -4.09
CA ARG A 79 40.81 9.37 -3.35
C ARG A 79 41.86 10.02 -4.28
N ALA A 80 41.47 11.12 -4.92
CA ALA A 80 42.40 11.99 -5.60
C ALA A 80 43.23 12.77 -4.56
N ALA A 81 44.54 12.87 -4.85
CA ALA A 81 45.55 13.50 -4.01
C ALA A 81 45.24 14.96 -3.66
N SER A 82 45.60 15.34 -2.45
CA SER A 82 45.38 16.65 -1.81
C SER A 82 45.97 17.84 -2.58
N SER A 83 45.08 18.71 -3.04
CA SER A 83 45.39 20.12 -3.39
C SER A 83 44.84 21.05 -2.30
N PRO A 84 45.32 22.27 -2.13
CA PRO A 84 45.04 23.11 -0.96
C PRO A 84 43.53 23.41 -0.82
N VAL A 85 42.95 22.89 0.25
CA VAL A 85 41.49 22.76 0.50
C VAL A 85 40.75 24.06 0.78
N TRP A 86 41.40 25.19 0.97
CA TRP A 86 40.76 26.44 1.40
C TRP A 86 39.90 27.11 0.32
N GLY A 87 40.32 27.02 -0.96
CA GLY A 87 39.52 27.55 -2.08
C GLY A 87 38.29 26.68 -2.40
N ALA A 88 38.40 25.37 -2.24
CA ALA A 88 37.29 24.42 -2.47
C ALA A 88 36.22 24.52 -1.38
N LEU A 89 36.59 24.78 -0.12
CA LEU A 89 35.66 25.00 0.99
C LEU A 89 34.81 26.28 0.81
N ALA A 90 35.41 27.38 0.33
CA ALA A 90 34.70 28.63 0.05
C ALA A 90 33.73 28.48 -1.13
N ALA A 91 34.13 27.79 -2.20
CA ALA A 91 33.26 27.48 -3.35
C ALA A 91 32.13 26.49 -2.98
N GLY A 92 32.44 25.51 -2.16
CA GLY A 92 31.42 24.52 -1.67
C GLY A 92 30.37 25.20 -0.77
N LEU A 93 30.78 26.13 0.12
CA LEU A 93 29.86 26.85 0.97
C LEU A 93 28.99 27.82 0.16
N ALA A 94 29.56 28.48 -0.85
CA ALA A 94 28.81 29.38 -1.75
C ALA A 94 27.77 28.56 -2.57
N LEU A 95 28.15 27.41 -3.13
CA LEU A 95 27.23 26.53 -3.86
C LEU A 95 26.16 25.96 -2.94
N PHE A 96 26.48 25.64 -1.69
CA PHE A 96 25.51 25.15 -0.71
C PHE A 96 24.48 26.23 -0.33
N VAL A 97 24.95 27.46 -0.09
CA VAL A 97 24.06 28.61 0.25
C VAL A 97 23.22 29.03 -0.95
N PHE A 98 23.83 29.20 -2.14
CA PHE A 98 23.09 29.59 -3.34
C PHE A 98 22.24 28.44 -3.90
N GLY A 99 22.72 27.21 -3.84
CA GLY A 99 21.96 26.00 -4.24
C GLY A 99 20.83 25.68 -3.25
N GLY A 100 21.09 25.80 -1.96
CA GLY A 100 20.08 25.58 -0.92
C GLY A 100 18.99 26.65 -0.91
N MET A 101 19.39 27.94 -1.03
CA MET A 101 18.43 29.06 -1.11
C MET A 101 17.70 29.07 -2.46
N GLY A 102 18.40 28.82 -3.56
CA GLY A 102 17.78 28.63 -4.88
C GLY A 102 16.84 27.44 -4.93
N GLY A 103 17.23 26.29 -4.38
CA GLY A 103 16.39 25.09 -4.25
C GLY A 103 15.18 25.33 -3.35
N TYR A 104 15.34 26.07 -2.26
CA TYR A 104 14.23 26.42 -1.36
C TYR A 104 13.22 27.38 -2.05
N LEU A 105 13.69 28.36 -2.80
CA LEU A 105 12.84 29.30 -3.53
C LEU A 105 12.20 28.68 -4.79
N LEU A 106 12.84 27.65 -5.37
CA LEU A 106 12.30 26.90 -6.53
C LEU A 106 11.45 25.70 -6.13
N LYS A 107 11.51 25.25 -4.88
CA LYS A 107 10.78 24.08 -4.37
C LYS A 107 9.28 24.13 -4.71
N ASP A 108 8.66 25.30 -4.57
CA ASP A 108 7.23 25.48 -4.85
C ASP A 108 6.90 25.57 -6.35
N ARG A 109 7.93 25.78 -7.20
CA ARG A 109 7.78 25.87 -8.66
C ARG A 109 8.11 24.56 -9.41
N ILE A 110 8.84 23.66 -8.78
CA ILE A 110 9.32 22.39 -9.42
C ILE A 110 8.47 21.17 -8.99
N SER A 111 7.47 21.36 -8.14
CA SER A 111 6.63 20.25 -7.60
C SER A 111 5.48 19.69 -8.48
N PRO A 112 5.27 20.00 -9.76
CA PRO A 112 4.20 19.34 -10.50
C PRO A 112 4.56 17.93 -11.01
N ALA A 113 5.83 17.62 -11.29
CA ALA A 113 6.20 16.33 -11.90
C ALA A 113 6.17 15.15 -10.92
N GLY A 114 6.63 15.35 -9.69
CA GLY A 114 6.58 14.29 -8.65
C GLY A 114 5.16 13.95 -8.20
N SER A 115 4.26 14.93 -8.21
CA SER A 115 2.85 14.76 -7.88
C SER A 115 2.09 13.98 -8.96
N LEU A 116 2.41 14.19 -10.24
CA LEU A 116 1.76 13.50 -11.37
C LEU A 116 2.18 12.03 -11.46
N VAL A 117 3.47 11.73 -11.23
CA VAL A 117 3.99 10.35 -11.24
C VAL A 117 3.47 9.58 -10.04
N ALA A 118 3.44 10.19 -8.85
CA ALA A 118 2.87 9.56 -7.65
C ALA A 118 1.34 9.36 -7.79
N GLN A 119 0.65 10.28 -8.45
CA GLN A 119 -0.79 10.16 -8.70
C GLN A 119 -1.12 9.08 -9.75
N ALA A 120 -0.27 8.89 -10.76
CA ALA A 120 -0.42 7.81 -11.74
C ALA A 120 -0.14 6.43 -11.11
N GLY A 121 0.77 6.35 -10.13
CA GLY A 121 1.17 5.09 -9.50
C GLY A 121 0.01 4.43 -8.75
N TRP A 122 -0.64 5.12 -7.81
CA TRP A 122 -1.67 4.51 -6.99
C TRP A 122 -2.94 4.13 -7.77
N LEU A 123 -3.27 4.83 -8.87
CA LEU A 123 -4.41 4.49 -9.71
C LEU A 123 -4.18 3.19 -10.51
N ASN A 124 -2.93 2.91 -10.90
CA ASN A 124 -2.58 1.62 -11.50
C ASN A 124 -2.77 0.46 -10.52
N ASP A 125 -2.36 0.67 -9.25
CA ASP A 125 -2.56 -0.33 -8.20
C ASP A 125 -4.06 -0.54 -7.94
N ILE A 126 -4.87 0.54 -7.90
CA ILE A 126 -6.34 0.42 -7.78
C ILE A 126 -6.93 -0.37 -8.95
N ALA A 127 -6.45 -0.15 -10.18
CA ALA A 127 -6.92 -0.93 -11.34
C ALA A 127 -6.63 -2.43 -11.16
N ASP A 128 -5.44 -2.78 -10.67
CA ASP A 128 -5.05 -4.17 -10.41
C ASP A 128 -5.90 -4.80 -9.32
N TYR A 129 -6.10 -4.10 -8.20
CA TYR A 129 -7.02 -4.54 -7.14
C TYR A 129 -8.44 -4.71 -7.65
N HIS A 130 -8.95 -3.74 -8.40
CA HIS A 130 -10.32 -3.78 -8.93
C HIS A 130 -10.50 -4.97 -9.89
N ALA A 131 -9.53 -5.23 -10.76
CA ALA A 131 -9.55 -6.37 -11.68
C ALA A 131 -9.65 -7.72 -10.95
N VAL A 132 -8.94 -7.86 -9.82
CA VAL A 132 -8.94 -9.10 -9.03
C VAL A 132 -10.24 -9.25 -8.22
N TYR A 133 -10.67 -8.18 -7.55
CA TYR A 133 -11.71 -8.29 -6.52
C TYR A 133 -13.14 -7.98 -6.99
N ALA A 134 -13.33 -7.21 -8.07
CA ALA A 134 -14.67 -6.90 -8.57
C ALA A 134 -15.46 -8.15 -8.99
N GLY A 135 -14.77 -9.21 -9.45
CA GLY A 135 -15.37 -10.51 -9.76
C GLY A 135 -15.62 -11.42 -8.57
N GLN A 136 -15.14 -11.06 -7.37
CA GLN A 136 -15.24 -11.91 -6.18
C GLN A 136 -16.54 -11.65 -5.41
N GLN A 137 -17.49 -12.57 -5.48
CA GLN A 137 -18.77 -12.40 -4.76
C GLN A 137 -18.62 -12.52 -3.24
N ARG A 138 -17.81 -13.47 -2.76
CA ARG A 138 -17.64 -13.78 -1.33
C ARG A 138 -16.56 -12.92 -0.64
N HIS A 139 -15.60 -12.43 -1.41
CA HIS A 139 -14.41 -11.73 -0.91
C HIS A 139 -14.32 -10.30 -1.44
N LEU A 140 -15.47 -9.70 -1.77
CA LEU A 140 -15.54 -8.34 -2.27
C LEU A 140 -15.12 -7.32 -1.21
N VAL A 141 -15.51 -7.56 0.04
CA VAL A 141 -15.28 -6.66 1.17
C VAL A 141 -14.68 -7.42 2.36
N GLU A 142 -13.95 -6.71 3.21
CA GLU A 142 -13.43 -7.22 4.49
C GLU A 142 -14.42 -6.98 5.62
N VAL A 143 -15.08 -5.80 5.61
CA VAL A 143 -16.14 -5.43 6.54
C VAL A 143 -17.40 -5.12 5.74
N ARG A 144 -18.51 -5.71 6.13
CA ARG A 144 -19.79 -5.61 5.42
C ARG A 144 -20.52 -4.32 5.73
N ALA A 145 -21.51 -3.99 4.91
CA ALA A 145 -22.32 -2.79 5.03
C ALA A 145 -23.10 -2.69 6.35
N ASP A 146 -23.49 -3.83 6.94
CA ASP A 146 -24.18 -3.88 8.24
C ASP A 146 -23.30 -3.44 9.41
N GLU A 147 -21.98 -3.42 9.24
CA GLU A 147 -20.98 -2.92 10.20
C GLU A 147 -20.42 -1.54 9.80
N SER A 148 -21.22 -0.70 9.14
CA SER A 148 -20.75 0.56 8.55
C SER A 148 -20.12 1.56 9.56
N ASP A 149 -20.57 1.56 10.82
CA ASP A 149 -19.97 2.43 11.85
C ASP A 149 -18.57 1.95 12.27
N HIS A 150 -18.37 0.63 12.38
CA HIS A 150 -17.06 0.04 12.58
C HIS A 150 -16.16 0.34 11.38
N LEU A 151 -16.66 0.15 10.17
CA LEU A 151 -15.94 0.39 8.93
C LEU A 151 -15.42 1.82 8.82
N LYS A 152 -16.27 2.82 9.08
CA LYS A 152 -15.89 4.25 9.07
C LYS A 152 -14.78 4.54 10.06
N LYS A 153 -14.91 4.03 11.29
CA LYS A 153 -13.93 4.24 12.36
C LYS A 153 -12.60 3.59 12.04
N TRP A 154 -12.62 2.33 11.60
CA TRP A 154 -11.42 1.57 11.26
C TRP A 154 -10.68 2.14 10.05
N LEU A 155 -11.36 2.30 8.91
CA LEU A 155 -10.75 2.83 7.70
C LEU A 155 -10.30 4.28 7.88
N GLY A 156 -11.11 5.11 8.56
CA GLY A 156 -10.75 6.49 8.84
C GLY A 156 -9.47 6.61 9.67
N ALA A 157 -9.31 5.77 10.70
CA ALA A 157 -8.09 5.70 11.49
C ALA A 157 -6.90 5.19 10.68
N SER A 158 -7.10 4.17 9.82
CA SER A 158 -6.05 3.57 9.00
C SER A 158 -5.52 4.52 7.92
N VAL A 159 -6.41 5.28 7.28
CA VAL A 159 -6.07 6.23 6.20
C VAL A 159 -5.68 7.61 6.75
N GLY A 160 -6.06 7.93 7.99
CA GLY A 160 -5.83 9.23 8.61
C GLY A 160 -6.75 10.33 8.10
N VAL A 161 -7.93 9.98 7.55
CA VAL A 161 -8.95 10.92 7.05
C VAL A 161 -10.32 10.44 7.47
N ALA A 162 -11.09 11.32 8.11
CA ALA A 162 -12.50 11.05 8.39
C ALA A 162 -13.32 11.20 7.10
N PHE A 163 -14.26 10.30 6.88
CA PHE A 163 -15.12 10.29 5.71
C PHE A 163 -16.51 9.78 6.06
N SER A 164 -17.49 10.09 5.21
CA SER A 164 -18.83 9.48 5.22
C SER A 164 -18.96 8.43 4.11
N ILE A 165 -19.90 7.52 4.25
CA ILE A 165 -20.24 6.56 3.18
C ILE A 165 -21.34 7.21 2.33
N PRO A 166 -21.07 7.57 1.06
CA PRO A 166 -22.07 8.22 0.21
C PRO A 166 -23.26 7.30 -0.09
N ASP A 167 -24.46 7.86 -0.10
CA ASP A 167 -25.64 7.19 -0.62
C ASP A 167 -25.70 7.29 -2.14
N LEU A 168 -25.48 6.18 -2.79
CA LEU A 168 -25.49 6.06 -4.25
C LEU A 168 -26.69 5.25 -4.78
N THR A 169 -27.71 5.03 -3.95
CA THR A 169 -28.93 4.29 -4.32
C THR A 169 -29.67 4.94 -5.49
N GLY A 170 -29.60 6.27 -5.62
CA GLY A 170 -30.14 7.01 -6.76
C GLY A 170 -29.52 6.64 -8.13
N PHE A 171 -28.37 6.00 -8.11
CA PHE A 171 -27.68 5.45 -9.30
C PHE A 171 -27.83 3.92 -9.43
N GLY A 172 -28.74 3.32 -8.65
CA GLY A 172 -28.95 1.87 -8.62
C GLY A 172 -27.80 1.10 -7.95
N LEU A 173 -27.00 1.77 -7.13
CA LEU A 173 -25.84 1.20 -6.44
C LEU A 173 -26.18 0.88 -4.99
N THR A 174 -25.99 -0.36 -4.58
CA THR A 174 -26.11 -0.82 -3.20
C THR A 174 -24.73 -0.87 -2.56
N PHE A 175 -24.58 -0.30 -1.38
CA PHE A 175 -23.34 -0.40 -0.61
C PHE A 175 -23.16 -1.81 -0.07
N GLU A 176 -22.04 -2.45 -0.38
CA GLU A 176 -21.70 -3.82 0.04
C GLU A 176 -20.81 -3.84 1.30
N GLY A 177 -20.01 -2.78 1.51
CA GLY A 177 -19.03 -2.70 2.57
C GLY A 177 -17.71 -2.10 2.10
N GLY A 178 -16.63 -2.37 2.81
CA GLY A 178 -15.32 -1.81 2.46
C GLY A 178 -14.16 -2.71 2.84
N ARG A 179 -12.98 -2.28 2.42
CA ARG A 179 -11.70 -2.94 2.67
C ARG A 179 -10.56 -1.93 2.75
N LEU A 180 -9.49 -2.35 3.38
CA LEU A 180 -8.22 -1.62 3.37
C LEU A 180 -7.29 -2.25 2.33
N LEU A 181 -6.62 -1.42 1.54
CA LEU A 181 -5.57 -1.88 0.63
C LEU A 181 -4.38 -0.93 0.66
N VAL A 182 -3.27 -1.34 0.06
CA VAL A 182 -2.07 -0.52 -0.04
C VAL A 182 -1.83 -0.18 -1.50
N ALA A 183 -1.76 1.10 -1.83
CA ALA A 183 -1.43 1.57 -3.16
C ALA A 183 -0.32 2.61 -3.08
N ASN A 184 0.73 2.43 -3.87
CA ASN A 184 1.94 3.25 -3.85
C ASN A 184 2.51 3.44 -2.43
N GLY A 185 2.54 2.35 -1.63
CA GLY A 185 3.05 2.34 -0.26
C GLY A 185 2.19 3.11 0.76
N LYS A 186 0.95 3.48 0.42
CA LYS A 186 0.02 4.20 1.31
C LYS A 186 -1.25 3.40 1.55
N PRO A 187 -1.83 3.49 2.76
CA PRO A 187 -3.13 2.89 3.02
C PRO A 187 -4.21 3.62 2.22
N VAL A 188 -5.11 2.84 1.62
CA VAL A 188 -6.26 3.30 0.84
C VAL A 188 -7.50 2.62 1.37
N ALA A 189 -8.51 3.39 1.74
CA ALA A 189 -9.83 2.86 2.01
C ALA A 189 -10.57 2.66 0.70
N GLN A 190 -11.21 1.51 0.52
CA GLN A 190 -12.01 1.18 -0.65
C GLN A 190 -13.42 0.81 -0.20
N LEU A 191 -14.40 1.57 -0.65
CA LEU A 191 -15.84 1.35 -0.45
C LEU A 191 -16.41 0.70 -1.70
N MET A 192 -17.07 -0.43 -1.56
CA MET A 192 -17.57 -1.24 -2.67
C MET A 192 -19.06 -1.10 -2.80
N TYR A 193 -19.49 -0.85 -4.02
CA TYR A 193 -20.91 -0.73 -4.41
C TYR A 193 -21.22 -1.69 -5.54
N ARG A 194 -22.45 -2.19 -5.58
CA ARG A 194 -22.91 -3.14 -6.59
C ARG A 194 -24.20 -2.68 -7.23
N GLN A 195 -24.28 -2.77 -8.55
CA GLN A 195 -25.52 -2.62 -9.31
C GLN A 195 -26.31 -3.94 -9.33
N ALA A 196 -27.59 -3.85 -9.68
CA ALA A 196 -28.48 -5.02 -9.75
C ALA A 196 -28.04 -6.06 -10.80
N ASP A 197 -27.32 -5.65 -11.84
CA ASP A 197 -26.73 -6.52 -12.86
C ASP A 197 -25.42 -7.21 -12.41
N GLY A 198 -24.96 -6.90 -11.16
CA GLY A 198 -23.72 -7.43 -10.61
C GLY A 198 -22.50 -6.56 -10.86
N THR A 199 -22.61 -5.48 -11.63
CA THR A 199 -21.51 -4.53 -11.88
C THR A 199 -21.03 -3.93 -10.56
N VAL A 200 -19.72 -3.93 -10.35
CA VAL A 200 -19.07 -3.41 -9.15
C VAL A 200 -18.42 -2.08 -9.45
N ILE A 201 -18.72 -1.10 -8.62
CA ILE A 201 -18.07 0.22 -8.61
C ILE A 201 -17.40 0.39 -7.25
N ALA A 202 -16.17 0.91 -7.23
CA ALA A 202 -15.46 1.20 -6.01
C ALA A 202 -15.17 2.69 -5.87
N LEU A 203 -15.36 3.21 -4.66
CA LEU A 203 -14.89 4.53 -4.25
C LEU A 203 -13.67 4.35 -3.36
N CYS A 204 -12.53 4.85 -3.80
CA CYS A 204 -11.28 4.76 -3.06
C CYS A 204 -10.86 6.14 -2.56
N LEU A 205 -10.24 6.16 -1.37
CA LEU A 205 -9.70 7.39 -0.79
C LEU A 205 -8.38 7.12 -0.07
N LEU A 206 -7.46 8.06 -0.19
CA LEU A 206 -6.19 8.07 0.54
C LEU A 206 -5.87 9.48 1.05
N SER A 207 -5.10 9.57 2.14
CA SER A 207 -4.65 10.84 2.68
C SER A 207 -3.77 11.60 1.69
N SER A 208 -4.09 12.86 1.47
CA SER A 208 -3.36 13.80 0.61
C SER A 208 -3.31 15.18 1.25
N PRO A 209 -2.43 15.42 2.23
CA PRO A 209 -2.39 16.66 3.01
C PRO A 209 -2.24 17.94 2.18
N ASN A 210 -1.66 17.83 0.97
CA ASN A 210 -1.51 18.92 0.03
C ASN A 210 -2.65 18.97 -1.03
N GLY A 211 -3.76 18.27 -0.77
CA GLY A 211 -4.93 18.34 -1.63
C GLY A 211 -5.58 19.72 -1.53
N ASP A 212 -5.41 20.55 -2.56
CA ASP A 212 -6.10 21.82 -2.65
C ASP A 212 -7.61 21.61 -2.45
N GLN A 213 -8.18 22.40 -1.56
CA GLN A 213 -9.64 22.48 -1.41
C GLN A 213 -10.20 23.31 -2.57
N ALA A 214 -10.17 22.75 -3.78
CA ALA A 214 -10.87 23.35 -4.90
C ALA A 214 -12.37 23.18 -4.66
N SER A 215 -13.06 24.27 -4.44
CA SER A 215 -14.52 24.28 -4.36
C SER A 215 -15.06 25.06 -5.58
N PRO A 216 -15.73 24.42 -6.51
CA PRO A 216 -16.09 23.01 -6.62
C PRO A 216 -14.89 22.09 -6.95
N PRO A 217 -14.95 20.76 -6.62
CA PRO A 217 -13.86 19.84 -6.89
C PRO A 217 -13.63 19.69 -8.41
N ALA A 218 -12.35 19.71 -8.80
CA ALA A 218 -11.97 19.49 -10.20
C ALA A 218 -11.88 17.98 -10.47
N PHE A 219 -12.79 17.45 -11.28
CA PHE A 219 -12.83 16.05 -11.67
C PHE A 219 -11.91 15.78 -12.85
N LYS A 220 -11.10 14.72 -12.75
CA LYS A 220 -10.26 14.22 -13.82
C LYS A 220 -10.70 12.81 -14.20
N GLN A 221 -11.02 12.61 -15.48
CA GLN A 221 -11.40 11.31 -16.03
C GLN A 221 -10.23 10.70 -16.78
N GLN A 222 -10.07 9.37 -16.65
CA GLN A 222 -9.08 8.61 -17.42
C GLN A 222 -9.44 7.12 -17.42
N THR A 223 -8.97 6.40 -18.43
CA THR A 223 -9.14 4.94 -18.52
C THR A 223 -7.79 4.28 -18.28
N ILE A 224 -7.74 3.30 -17.39
CA ILE A 224 -6.53 2.55 -17.02
C ILE A 224 -6.89 1.07 -17.02
N LYS A 225 -6.14 0.25 -17.80
CA LYS A 225 -6.30 -1.21 -17.87
C LYS A 225 -7.74 -1.68 -18.12
N GLY A 226 -8.51 -0.91 -18.90
CA GLY A 226 -9.90 -1.24 -19.24
C GLY A 226 -10.93 -0.83 -18.19
N PHE A 227 -10.55 -0.08 -17.16
CA PHE A 227 -11.44 0.53 -16.18
C PHE A 227 -11.48 2.04 -16.35
N ASP A 228 -12.63 2.64 -16.12
CA ASP A 228 -12.80 4.09 -16.11
C ASP A 228 -12.66 4.63 -14.69
N PHE A 229 -11.94 5.72 -14.57
CA PHE A 229 -11.60 6.40 -13.33
C PHE A 229 -12.07 7.83 -13.36
N VAL A 230 -12.73 8.28 -12.30
CA VAL A 230 -13.04 9.70 -12.05
C VAL A 230 -12.42 10.08 -10.71
N SER A 231 -11.38 10.90 -10.73
CA SER A 231 -10.63 11.31 -9.54
C SER A 231 -10.78 12.78 -9.23
N TRP A 232 -10.73 13.12 -7.94
CA TRP A 232 -10.71 14.49 -7.43
C TRP A 232 -9.94 14.57 -6.12
N LYS A 233 -9.74 15.79 -5.64
CA LYS A 233 -9.12 16.08 -4.34
C LYS A 233 -10.04 16.96 -3.51
N GLY A 234 -10.02 16.77 -2.22
CA GLY A 234 -10.76 17.58 -1.26
C GLY A 234 -10.57 17.08 0.16
N ASN A 235 -10.85 17.91 1.16
CA ASN A 235 -10.85 17.54 2.58
C ASN A 235 -9.58 16.77 3.05
N GLY A 236 -8.40 17.15 2.52
CA GLY A 236 -7.13 16.50 2.88
C GLY A 236 -6.94 15.10 2.31
N ALA A 237 -7.76 14.69 1.33
CA ALA A 237 -7.69 13.39 0.68
C ALA A 237 -7.70 13.50 -0.85
N ALA A 238 -7.23 12.44 -1.49
CA ALA A 238 -7.46 12.16 -2.90
C ALA A 238 -8.47 11.03 -3.01
N TYR A 239 -9.45 11.22 -3.87
CA TYR A 239 -10.57 10.31 -4.10
C TYR A 239 -10.57 9.81 -5.53
N VAL A 240 -11.11 8.63 -5.73
CA VAL A 240 -11.37 8.09 -7.06
C VAL A 240 -12.56 7.14 -7.04
N VAL A 241 -13.44 7.30 -8.01
CA VAL A 241 -14.44 6.30 -8.36
C VAL A 241 -13.93 5.51 -9.54
N VAL A 242 -13.99 4.18 -9.46
CA VAL A 242 -13.56 3.25 -10.51
C VAL A 242 -14.67 2.27 -10.83
N GLY A 243 -14.87 2.03 -12.12
CA GLY A 243 -15.82 1.06 -12.65
C GLY A 243 -15.33 0.45 -13.96
N PRO A 244 -16.07 -0.50 -14.55
CA PRO A 244 -15.74 -1.07 -15.84
C PRO A 244 -15.63 0.00 -16.91
N GLY A 245 -14.75 -0.22 -17.93
CA GLY A 245 -14.62 0.68 -19.06
C GLY A 245 -15.91 0.84 -19.84
N GLY A 246 -16.26 2.06 -20.22
CA GLY A 246 -17.52 2.39 -20.86
C GLY A 246 -18.71 2.53 -19.90
N GLN A 247 -18.48 2.54 -18.60
CA GLN A 247 -19.54 2.74 -17.60
C GLN A 247 -20.15 4.13 -17.73
N SER A 248 -21.41 4.19 -18.12
CA SER A 248 -22.17 5.45 -18.18
C SER A 248 -22.44 6.01 -16.79
N GLY A 249 -22.39 7.33 -16.61
CA GLY A 249 -22.76 8.00 -15.36
C GLY A 249 -21.69 7.97 -14.27
N LEU A 250 -20.47 7.46 -14.52
CA LEU A 250 -19.41 7.40 -13.51
C LEU A 250 -19.01 8.80 -12.99
N ALA A 251 -19.10 9.82 -13.85
CA ALA A 251 -18.85 11.21 -13.47
C ALA A 251 -19.94 11.75 -12.52
N ASP A 252 -21.19 11.40 -12.74
CA ASP A 252 -22.30 11.81 -11.91
C ASP A 252 -22.25 11.11 -10.53
N ILE A 253 -21.87 9.83 -10.52
CA ILE A 253 -21.59 9.06 -9.30
C ILE A 253 -20.48 9.74 -8.49
N ALA A 254 -19.36 10.12 -9.15
CA ALA A 254 -18.26 10.82 -8.50
C ALA A 254 -18.68 12.19 -7.96
N ALA A 255 -19.50 12.93 -8.71
CA ALA A 255 -20.03 14.22 -8.28
C ALA A 255 -20.97 14.09 -7.08
N GLN A 256 -21.78 13.03 -7.00
CA GLN A 256 -22.62 12.73 -5.83
C GLN A 256 -21.75 12.34 -4.64
N ALA A 257 -20.81 11.41 -4.83
CA ALA A 257 -19.87 11.00 -3.78
C ALA A 257 -19.10 12.19 -3.19
N ALA A 258 -18.64 13.12 -4.04
CA ALA A 258 -17.89 14.31 -3.59
C ALA A 258 -18.73 15.30 -2.75
N ARG A 259 -20.05 15.24 -2.81
CA ARG A 259 -20.95 16.07 -1.98
C ARG A 259 -21.19 15.49 -0.60
N GLU A 260 -21.07 14.18 -0.43
CA GLU A 260 -21.48 13.46 0.78
C GLU A 260 -20.33 12.89 1.60
N ILE A 261 -19.10 12.80 1.03
CA ILE A 261 -17.95 12.18 1.67
C ILE A 261 -17.22 13.10 2.66
#